data_a7c057b5acb02246a6c04c088c2d0a0f
#
_entry.id   a7c057b5acb02246a6c04c088c2d0a0f
#
_cell.length_a   1.000
_cell.length_b   1.000
_cell.length_c   1.000
_cell.angle_alpha   90.00
_cell.angle_beta   90.00
_cell.angle_gamma   90.00
#
_symmetry.space_group_name_H-M   'P 1'
#
loop_
_entity.id
_entity.type
_entity.pdbx_description
1 polymer ?
#
loop_
_entity_poly.entity_id
_entity_poly.type
_entity_poly.pdbx_seq_one_letter_code
_entity_poly.pdbx_strand_id
1 'polypeptide(L)'
;MIFEVSAMKIVYISQLFNNTYRINRHCHDYWEIVYYTQGNGMVNINGETVPFCENDIFAIPPLVPHFDYSNEGFTNYHFNFVDEEFSYKSYLKLHDTEDRIFKRILKLLYNEYHLKRENYEKITDSLYDVLRNYIYSFSKQENINPYITKIISSIINNMSDPDYNINKAFNDIPLHKDYIRKLFIQQTGKTPLQYLTQNRMICAKQLLKNQSESHLTLKEIAYMSGYSDYYYFSRVFKQEFGISPKAWLDTQISKSPSGTITRDMSDT
;
A
#
# COMPACT_ATOMS: atom_id res chain seq x y z
N MET A 1 -3.11 36.72 -4.80
CA MET A 1 -3.35 35.28 -4.87
C MET A 1 -3.91 34.89 -3.50
N ILE A 2 -5.25 34.85 -3.41
CA ILE A 2 -5.95 34.46 -2.17
C ILE A 2 -5.83 32.93 -2.15
N PHE A 3 -5.01 32.37 -1.26
CA PHE A 3 -5.05 30.95 -0.95
C PHE A 3 -6.39 30.72 -0.24
N GLU A 4 -7.36 30.15 -0.93
CA GLU A 4 -8.48 29.50 -0.26
C GLU A 4 -7.86 28.43 0.66
N VAL A 5 -7.93 28.68 1.95
CA VAL A 5 -7.65 27.64 2.95
C VAL A 5 -8.80 26.65 2.78
N SER A 6 -8.55 25.55 2.05
CA SER A 6 -9.48 24.44 1.97
C SER A 6 -9.81 24.03 3.40
N ALA A 7 -11.09 24.07 3.76
CA ALA A 7 -11.51 23.60 5.07
C ALA A 7 -11.07 22.13 5.23
N MET A 8 -10.52 21.78 6.41
CA MET A 8 -10.07 20.42 6.71
C MET A 8 -11.18 19.42 6.45
N LYS A 9 -10.89 18.34 5.73
CA LYS A 9 -11.86 17.31 5.34
C LYS A 9 -12.36 16.50 6.54
N ILE A 10 -11.49 16.22 7.51
CA ILE A 10 -11.82 15.48 8.74
C ILE A 10 -12.54 16.41 9.71
N VAL A 11 -13.79 16.09 10.02
CA VAL A 11 -14.60 16.81 11.01
C VAL A 11 -14.29 16.35 12.42
N TYR A 12 -14.19 15.03 12.61
CA TYR A 12 -13.98 14.40 13.91
C TYR A 12 -13.37 13.03 13.73
N ILE A 13 -12.48 12.63 14.64
CA ILE A 13 -11.95 11.27 14.73
C ILE A 13 -11.82 10.86 16.19
N SER A 14 -12.18 9.62 16.50
CA SER A 14 -12.06 9.06 17.83
C SER A 14 -11.77 7.56 17.81
N GLN A 15 -11.50 7.02 18.98
CA GLN A 15 -11.29 5.60 19.20
C GLN A 15 -12.05 5.14 20.44
N LEU A 16 -12.76 4.03 20.34
CA LEU A 16 -13.28 3.28 21.49
C LEU A 16 -12.20 2.31 21.96
N PHE A 17 -11.55 2.63 23.08
CA PHE A 17 -10.48 1.83 23.67
C PHE A 17 -10.97 0.68 24.54
N ASN A 18 -12.14 0.88 25.18
CA ASN A 18 -12.74 -0.10 26.08
C ASN A 18 -13.75 -0.95 25.33
N ASN A 19 -13.92 -2.19 25.77
CA ASN A 19 -14.94 -3.07 25.25
C ASN A 19 -16.32 -2.42 25.33
N THR A 20 -16.88 -2.11 24.18
CA THR A 20 -18.20 -1.50 24.02
C THR A 20 -19.18 -2.56 23.56
N TYR A 21 -20.34 -2.64 24.20
CA TYR A 21 -21.36 -3.63 23.86
C TYR A 21 -22.46 -3.06 22.97
N ARG A 22 -22.59 -1.74 22.96
CA ARG A 22 -23.62 -1.06 22.18
C ARG A 22 -23.27 0.40 21.94
N ILE A 23 -23.49 0.86 20.71
CA ILE A 23 -23.62 2.26 20.33
C ILE A 23 -25.10 2.53 20.07
N ASN A 24 -25.65 3.56 20.67
CA ASN A 24 -27.06 3.89 20.50
C ASN A 24 -27.34 4.39 19.08
N ARG A 25 -28.59 4.23 18.63
CA ARG A 25 -29.02 4.71 17.32
C ARG A 25 -28.81 6.22 17.20
N HIS A 26 -28.13 6.62 16.14
CA HIS A 26 -27.84 8.01 15.80
C HIS A 26 -27.73 8.19 14.27
N CYS A 27 -27.64 9.44 13.83
CA CYS A 27 -27.27 9.82 12.47
C CYS A 27 -26.58 11.19 12.53
N HIS A 28 -25.89 11.56 11.49
CA HIS A 28 -25.18 12.84 11.37
C HIS A 28 -25.10 13.26 9.89
N ASP A 29 -24.74 14.52 9.64
CA ASP A 29 -24.71 15.14 8.30
C ASP A 29 -23.42 14.83 7.50
N TYR A 30 -22.59 13.94 8.00
CA TYR A 30 -21.27 13.62 7.46
C TYR A 30 -21.19 12.15 7.04
N TRP A 31 -20.23 11.84 6.17
CA TRP A 31 -19.79 10.47 5.98
C TRP A 31 -19.07 10.00 7.24
N GLU A 32 -19.27 8.76 7.62
CA GLU A 32 -18.54 8.11 8.70
C GLU A 32 -17.81 6.88 8.20
N ILE A 33 -16.55 6.74 8.62
CA ILE A 33 -15.81 5.49 8.53
C ILE A 33 -15.70 4.88 9.92
N VAL A 34 -16.11 3.62 10.05
CA VAL A 34 -15.90 2.80 11.26
C VAL A 34 -14.96 1.67 10.91
N TYR A 35 -13.87 1.54 11.66
CA TYR A 35 -12.90 0.44 11.57
C TYR A 35 -12.94 -0.38 12.86
N TYR A 36 -13.39 -1.62 12.81
CA TYR A 36 -13.43 -2.49 13.97
C TYR A 36 -12.06 -3.08 14.26
N THR A 37 -11.48 -2.75 15.43
CA THR A 37 -10.13 -3.13 15.81
C THR A 37 -10.05 -4.45 16.55
N GLN A 38 -11.15 -4.84 17.22
CA GLN A 38 -11.32 -6.11 17.97
C GLN A 38 -12.80 -6.43 18.12
N GLY A 39 -13.09 -7.71 18.30
CA GLY A 39 -14.44 -8.21 18.56
C GLY A 39 -15.24 -8.48 17.31
N ASN A 40 -16.48 -8.91 17.54
CA ASN A 40 -17.47 -9.16 16.50
C ASN A 40 -18.84 -8.69 16.98
N GLY A 41 -19.77 -8.49 16.07
CA GLY A 41 -21.11 -8.02 16.39
C GLY A 41 -21.94 -7.76 15.16
N MET A 42 -22.95 -6.90 15.34
CA MET A 42 -23.86 -6.47 14.30
C MET A 42 -23.93 -4.95 14.25
N VAL A 43 -23.90 -4.41 13.05
CA VAL A 43 -24.27 -3.02 12.79
C VAL A 43 -25.62 -2.98 12.08
N ASN A 44 -26.53 -2.15 12.56
CA ASN A 44 -27.80 -1.88 11.88
C ASN A 44 -27.68 -0.54 11.14
N ILE A 45 -27.85 -0.56 9.84
CA ILE A 45 -27.75 0.61 8.96
C ILE A 45 -29.08 0.75 8.23
N ASN A 46 -29.85 1.78 8.55
CA ASN A 46 -31.16 2.07 7.97
C ASN A 46 -32.15 0.88 8.03
N GLY A 47 -32.09 0.08 9.13
CA GLY A 47 -32.94 -1.10 9.33
C GLY A 47 -32.36 -2.42 8.82
N GLU A 48 -31.32 -2.39 8.00
CA GLU A 48 -30.55 -3.59 7.58
C GLU A 48 -29.53 -3.94 8.65
N THR A 49 -29.49 -5.20 9.06
CA THR A 49 -28.54 -5.70 10.07
C THR A 49 -27.44 -6.52 9.40
N VAL A 50 -26.19 -6.08 9.56
CA VAL A 50 -25.01 -6.63 8.90
C VAL A 50 -23.99 -7.07 9.96
N PRO A 51 -23.43 -8.28 9.89
CA PRO A 51 -22.39 -8.71 10.81
C PRO A 51 -21.09 -7.95 10.56
N PHE A 52 -20.34 -7.69 11.64
CA PHE A 52 -18.96 -7.23 11.56
C PHE A 52 -18.01 -8.12 12.36
N CYS A 53 -16.76 -8.12 11.98
CA CYS A 53 -15.66 -8.72 12.71
C CYS A 53 -14.44 -7.81 12.73
N GLU A 54 -13.39 -8.23 13.42
CA GLU A 54 -12.10 -7.51 13.44
C GLU A 54 -11.58 -7.25 12.03
N ASN A 55 -11.09 -6.02 11.78
CA ASN A 55 -10.58 -5.48 10.52
C ASN A 55 -11.65 -5.17 9.46
N ASP A 56 -12.94 -5.31 9.77
CA ASP A 56 -13.99 -4.78 8.90
C ASP A 56 -14.02 -3.25 8.96
N ILE A 57 -14.33 -2.66 7.79
CA ILE A 57 -14.45 -1.23 7.56
C ILE A 57 -15.87 -0.97 7.05
N PHE A 58 -16.58 -0.04 7.68
CA PHE A 58 -17.84 0.45 7.16
C PHE A 58 -17.70 1.91 6.76
N ALA A 59 -18.21 2.27 5.57
CA ALA A 59 -18.43 3.65 5.17
C ALA A 59 -19.93 3.91 5.17
N ILE A 60 -20.39 4.78 6.06
CA ILE A 60 -21.83 5.06 6.29
C ILE A 60 -22.16 6.44 5.74
N PRO A 61 -23.17 6.57 4.84
CA PRO A 61 -23.54 7.84 4.24
C PRO A 61 -24.14 8.83 5.25
N PRO A 62 -24.11 10.15 4.94
CA PRO A 62 -24.82 11.17 5.70
C PRO A 62 -26.30 10.86 5.87
N LEU A 63 -26.86 11.26 6.98
CA LEU A 63 -28.29 11.16 7.33
C LEU A 63 -28.84 9.73 7.41
N VAL A 64 -27.99 8.71 7.36
CA VAL A 64 -28.38 7.30 7.48
C VAL A 64 -28.35 6.90 8.95
N PRO A 65 -29.50 6.54 9.57
CA PRO A 65 -29.55 6.08 10.96
C PRO A 65 -28.82 4.74 11.12
N HIS A 66 -27.96 4.65 12.13
CA HIS A 66 -27.21 3.43 12.40
C HIS A 66 -26.94 3.23 13.89
N PHE A 67 -26.60 2.00 14.27
CA PHE A 67 -26.20 1.61 15.62
C PHE A 67 -25.50 0.26 15.60
N ASP A 68 -24.59 0.04 16.56
CA ASP A 68 -23.82 -1.18 16.70
C ASP A 68 -24.17 -1.93 17.99
N TYR A 69 -24.08 -3.26 17.96
CA TYR A 69 -24.19 -4.08 19.15
C TYR A 69 -23.39 -5.38 19.04
N SER A 70 -22.96 -5.88 20.20
CA SER A 70 -22.21 -7.12 20.34
C SER A 70 -22.52 -7.77 21.68
N ASN A 71 -22.47 -9.10 21.74
CA ASN A 71 -22.57 -9.85 22.98
C ASN A 71 -21.22 -10.01 23.69
N GLU A 72 -20.11 -9.90 22.94
CA GLU A 72 -18.75 -10.12 23.44
C GLU A 72 -17.97 -8.79 23.61
N GLY A 73 -18.55 -7.72 23.08
CA GLY A 73 -17.93 -6.41 23.03
C GLY A 73 -17.03 -6.20 21.83
N PHE A 74 -16.75 -4.93 21.53
CA PHE A 74 -15.89 -4.52 20.42
C PHE A 74 -15.17 -3.23 20.74
N THR A 75 -14.11 -2.97 19.93
CA THR A 75 -13.40 -1.70 19.89
C THR A 75 -13.30 -1.23 18.46
N ASN A 76 -13.27 0.09 18.23
CA ASN A 76 -13.15 0.64 16.90
C ASN A 76 -12.38 1.98 16.87
N TYR A 77 -11.92 2.36 15.67
CA TYR A 77 -11.71 3.75 15.28
C TYR A 77 -12.91 4.20 14.46
N HIS A 78 -13.33 5.45 14.64
CA HIS A 78 -14.33 6.05 13.78
C HIS A 78 -13.96 7.52 13.47
N PHE A 79 -14.29 7.98 12.27
CA PHE A 79 -14.10 9.36 11.89
C PHE A 79 -15.18 9.83 10.92
N ASN A 80 -15.52 11.12 11.05
CA ASN A 80 -16.48 11.81 10.22
C ASN A 80 -15.74 12.79 9.28
N PHE A 81 -16.20 12.89 8.05
CA PHE A 81 -15.55 13.72 7.04
C PHE A 81 -16.55 14.33 6.05
N VAL A 82 -16.11 15.41 5.41
CA VAL A 82 -16.80 16.06 4.29
C VAL A 82 -15.92 15.92 3.05
N ASP A 83 -16.47 15.32 2.00
CA ASP A 83 -15.80 15.22 0.70
C ASP A 83 -16.84 15.08 -0.39
N GLU A 84 -16.98 16.10 -1.25
CA GLU A 84 -17.97 16.14 -2.34
C GLU A 84 -17.69 15.08 -3.41
N GLU A 85 -16.42 14.64 -3.55
CA GLU A 85 -16.04 13.61 -4.50
C GLU A 85 -16.30 12.19 -3.98
N PHE A 86 -16.46 12.03 -2.64
CA PHE A 86 -16.75 10.73 -2.04
C PHE A 86 -18.25 10.45 -2.08
N SER A 87 -18.67 9.65 -3.05
CA SER A 87 -20.09 9.37 -3.29
C SER A 87 -20.35 7.89 -3.56
N TYR A 88 -21.20 7.31 -2.72
CA TYR A 88 -21.75 5.96 -2.89
C TYR A 88 -23.24 5.97 -2.64
N LYS A 89 -23.99 5.10 -3.35
CA LYS A 89 -25.48 5.04 -3.25
C LYS A 89 -25.97 4.45 -1.93
N SER A 90 -25.13 3.67 -1.26
CA SER A 90 -25.42 2.98 0.00
C SER A 90 -24.16 2.92 0.85
N TYR A 91 -24.28 2.37 2.05
CA TYR A 91 -23.10 2.06 2.85
C TYR A 91 -22.18 1.06 2.12
N LEU A 92 -20.89 1.07 2.49
CA LEU A 92 -19.93 0.06 2.07
C LEU A 92 -19.55 -0.79 3.27
N LYS A 93 -19.41 -2.09 3.04
CA LYS A 93 -18.68 -3.00 3.92
C LYS A 93 -17.45 -3.51 3.19
N LEU A 94 -16.28 -3.26 3.77
CA LEU A 94 -14.98 -3.63 3.24
C LEU A 94 -14.20 -4.38 4.32
N HIS A 95 -13.11 -5.03 3.95
CA HIS A 95 -12.20 -5.69 4.90
C HIS A 95 -10.77 -5.23 4.62
N ASP A 96 -10.00 -4.94 5.68
CA ASP A 96 -8.60 -4.52 5.55
C ASP A 96 -7.72 -5.69 5.08
N THR A 97 -6.58 -5.36 4.51
CA THR A 97 -5.59 -6.33 4.05
C THR A 97 -4.94 -7.09 5.23
N GLU A 98 -4.32 -8.25 4.97
CA GLU A 98 -3.64 -9.04 6.01
C GLU A 98 -2.54 -8.23 6.74
N ASP A 99 -1.84 -7.33 6.04
CA ASP A 99 -0.84 -6.43 6.62
C ASP A 99 -1.42 -5.19 7.29
N ARG A 100 -2.78 -5.09 7.33
CA ARG A 100 -3.55 -4.04 8.02
C ARG A 100 -3.13 -2.64 7.62
N ILE A 101 -2.98 -2.41 6.32
CA ILE A 101 -2.49 -1.13 5.80
C ILE A 101 -3.44 0.02 6.14
N PHE A 102 -4.77 -0.20 6.04
CA PHE A 102 -5.75 0.81 6.38
C PHE A 102 -5.66 1.21 7.86
N LYS A 103 -5.60 0.22 8.78
CA LYS A 103 -5.42 0.43 10.23
C LYS A 103 -4.17 1.24 10.54
N ARG A 104 -3.06 0.96 9.86
CA ARG A 104 -1.78 1.66 10.09
C ARG A 104 -1.88 3.14 9.72
N ILE A 105 -2.50 3.46 8.60
CA ILE A 105 -2.71 4.84 8.15
C ILE A 105 -3.73 5.54 9.05
N LEU A 106 -4.83 4.86 9.40
CA LEU A 106 -5.86 5.40 10.29
C LEU A 106 -5.30 5.75 11.68
N LYS A 107 -4.42 4.91 12.23
CA LYS A 107 -3.73 5.21 13.49
C LYS A 107 -2.83 6.44 13.38
N LEU A 108 -2.16 6.62 12.25
CA LEU A 108 -1.35 7.82 12.01
C LEU A 108 -2.24 9.06 11.90
N LEU A 109 -3.35 8.99 11.16
CA LEU A 109 -4.36 10.05 11.06
C LEU A 109 -4.89 10.44 12.45
N TYR A 110 -5.26 9.45 13.27
CA TYR A 110 -5.73 9.67 14.64
C TYR A 110 -4.70 10.45 15.47
N ASN A 111 -3.44 10.03 15.42
CA ASN A 111 -2.37 10.69 16.18
C ASN A 111 -2.15 12.13 15.72
N GLU A 112 -2.05 12.39 14.43
CA GLU A 112 -1.83 13.74 13.90
C GLU A 112 -2.99 14.68 14.22
N TYR A 113 -4.23 14.20 14.10
CA TYR A 113 -5.43 14.98 14.43
C TYR A 113 -5.44 15.43 15.90
N HIS A 114 -5.05 14.55 16.84
CA HIS A 114 -5.06 14.86 18.27
C HIS A 114 -3.82 15.60 18.76
N LEU A 115 -2.65 15.32 18.20
CA LEU A 115 -1.39 15.98 18.60
C LEU A 115 -1.27 17.42 18.07
N LYS A 116 -1.97 17.74 16.98
CA LYS A 116 -2.02 19.08 16.37
C LYS A 116 -0.65 19.71 16.20
N ARG A 117 0.32 18.91 15.67
CA ARG A 117 1.66 19.42 15.35
C ARG A 117 1.59 20.45 14.22
N GLU A 118 2.71 21.14 13.98
CA GLU A 118 2.81 22.05 12.85
C GLU A 118 2.37 21.37 11.54
N ASN A 119 1.54 22.04 10.74
CA ASN A 119 0.94 21.54 9.50
C ASN A 119 0.00 20.32 9.66
N TYR A 120 -0.50 20.04 10.88
CA TYR A 120 -1.36 18.85 11.12
C TYR A 120 -2.59 18.80 10.20
N GLU A 121 -3.21 19.92 9.84
CA GLU A 121 -4.36 19.98 8.94
C GLU A 121 -4.01 19.43 7.55
N LYS A 122 -2.89 19.85 6.98
CA LYS A 122 -2.40 19.34 5.69
C LYS A 122 -2.01 17.87 5.74
N ILE A 123 -1.42 17.44 6.86
CA ILE A 123 -1.02 16.04 7.07
C ILE A 123 -2.27 15.17 7.20
N THR A 124 -3.27 15.59 8.00
CA THR A 124 -4.52 14.84 8.15
C THR A 124 -5.31 14.74 6.85
N ASP A 125 -5.40 15.82 6.06
CA ASP A 125 -6.03 15.80 4.75
C ASP A 125 -5.30 14.85 3.78
N SER A 126 -3.97 14.87 3.77
CA SER A 126 -3.18 13.94 2.94
C SER A 126 -3.38 12.48 3.35
N LEU A 127 -3.43 12.19 4.65
CA LEU A 127 -3.69 10.85 5.18
C LEU A 127 -5.12 10.40 4.88
N TYR A 128 -6.09 11.31 4.96
CA TYR A 128 -7.46 11.05 4.52
C TYR A 128 -7.52 10.70 3.03
N ASP A 129 -6.86 11.47 2.16
CA ASP A 129 -6.82 11.18 0.72
C ASP A 129 -6.23 9.78 0.42
N VAL A 130 -5.21 9.35 1.19
CA VAL A 130 -4.68 7.98 1.09
C VAL A 130 -5.74 6.96 1.51
N LEU A 131 -6.42 7.15 2.66
CA LEU A 131 -7.49 6.24 3.12
C LEU A 131 -8.64 6.18 2.12
N ARG A 132 -9.08 7.32 1.57
CA ARG A 132 -10.09 7.41 0.52
C ARG A 132 -9.72 6.56 -0.70
N ASN A 133 -8.47 6.67 -1.17
CA ASN A 133 -7.98 5.87 -2.29
C ASN A 133 -7.97 4.36 -1.98
N TYR A 134 -7.67 3.96 -0.73
CA TYR A 134 -7.82 2.57 -0.30
C TYR A 134 -9.29 2.12 -0.32
N ILE A 135 -10.24 2.96 0.15
CA ILE A 135 -11.67 2.64 0.08
C ILE A 135 -12.11 2.43 -1.38
N TYR A 136 -11.71 3.32 -2.30
CA TYR A 136 -11.99 3.14 -3.73
C TYR A 136 -11.35 1.87 -4.29
N SER A 137 -10.12 1.57 -3.90
CA SER A 137 -9.44 0.35 -4.31
C SER A 137 -10.17 -0.89 -3.80
N PHE A 138 -10.49 -0.94 -2.50
CA PHE A 138 -11.20 -2.06 -1.88
C PHE A 138 -12.61 -2.25 -2.43
N SER A 139 -13.33 -1.16 -2.72
CA SER A 139 -14.69 -1.22 -3.29
C SER A 139 -14.74 -1.67 -4.75
N LYS A 140 -13.66 -1.47 -5.50
CA LYS A 140 -13.54 -1.87 -6.91
C LYS A 140 -12.84 -3.23 -7.09
N GLN A 141 -12.19 -3.75 -6.06
CA GLN A 141 -11.49 -5.01 -6.16
C GLN A 141 -12.49 -6.14 -6.42
N GLU A 142 -12.53 -6.61 -7.66
CA GLU A 142 -12.68 -8.02 -7.93
C GLU A 142 -11.59 -8.70 -7.11
N ASN A 143 -11.99 -9.43 -6.09
CA ASN A 143 -11.19 -10.03 -5.03
C ASN A 143 -9.80 -10.51 -5.49
N ILE A 144 -8.75 -9.72 -5.26
CA ILE A 144 -7.40 -10.32 -5.24
C ILE A 144 -7.43 -11.32 -4.09
N ASN A 145 -7.21 -12.58 -4.43
CA ASN A 145 -7.21 -13.64 -3.44
C ASN A 145 -6.16 -13.35 -2.36
N PRO A 146 -6.49 -13.37 -1.06
CA PRO A 146 -5.57 -13.03 0.03
C PRO A 146 -4.25 -13.79 -0.03
N TYR A 147 -4.27 -15.04 -0.49
CA TYR A 147 -3.05 -15.83 -0.68
C TYR A 147 -2.14 -15.30 -1.77
N ILE A 148 -2.70 -14.66 -2.82
CA ILE A 148 -1.90 -14.01 -3.86
C ILE A 148 -1.22 -12.76 -3.31
N THR A 149 -1.93 -11.95 -2.52
CA THR A 149 -1.35 -10.80 -1.80
C THR A 149 -0.21 -11.25 -0.89
N LYS A 150 -0.39 -12.35 -0.14
CA LYS A 150 0.65 -12.93 0.73
C LYS A 150 1.89 -13.35 -0.06
N ILE A 151 1.73 -14.00 -1.22
CA ILE A 151 2.85 -14.38 -2.10
C ILE A 151 3.56 -13.13 -2.62
N ILE A 152 2.84 -12.12 -3.08
CA ILE A 152 3.41 -10.85 -3.56
C ILE A 152 4.20 -10.17 -2.45
N SER A 153 3.65 -10.05 -1.25
CA SER A 153 4.33 -9.47 -0.08
C SER A 153 5.59 -10.24 0.28
N SER A 154 5.55 -11.58 0.26
CA SER A 154 6.74 -12.42 0.49
C SER A 154 7.83 -12.16 -0.57
N ILE A 155 7.46 -12.02 -1.84
CA ILE A 155 8.39 -11.71 -2.92
C ILE A 155 9.02 -10.33 -2.69
N ILE A 156 8.21 -9.29 -2.46
CA ILE A 156 8.69 -7.92 -2.32
C ILE A 156 9.63 -7.78 -1.11
N ASN A 157 9.29 -8.40 0.01
CA ASN A 157 10.07 -8.30 1.24
C ASN A 157 11.40 -9.06 1.18
N ASN A 158 11.54 -10.03 0.28
CA ASN A 158 12.72 -10.91 0.20
C ASN A 158 13.42 -10.89 -1.17
N MET A 159 12.98 -10.07 -2.13
CA MET A 159 13.53 -10.10 -3.50
C MET A 159 15.03 -9.77 -3.56
N SER A 160 15.54 -8.97 -2.62
CA SER A 160 16.96 -8.60 -2.57
C SER A 160 17.85 -9.64 -1.86
N ASP A 161 17.25 -10.67 -1.25
CA ASP A 161 17.99 -11.79 -0.65
C ASP A 161 18.38 -12.81 -1.75
N PRO A 162 19.70 -13.03 -2.03
CA PRO A 162 20.15 -14.01 -3.01
C PRO A 162 19.75 -15.45 -2.69
N ASP A 163 19.54 -15.77 -1.40
CA ASP A 163 19.16 -17.08 -0.92
C ASP A 163 17.64 -17.30 -0.83
N TYR A 164 16.87 -16.27 -1.19
CA TYR A 164 15.42 -16.39 -1.20
C TYR A 164 14.93 -17.32 -2.30
N ASN A 165 14.28 -18.40 -1.86
CA ASN A 165 13.63 -19.36 -2.74
C ASN A 165 12.13 -19.09 -2.78
N ILE A 166 11.59 -18.85 -3.98
CA ILE A 166 10.17 -18.56 -4.23
C ILE A 166 9.22 -19.62 -3.64
N ASN A 167 9.67 -20.86 -3.46
CA ASN A 167 8.85 -21.90 -2.86
C ASN A 167 8.53 -21.61 -1.38
N LYS A 168 9.31 -20.77 -0.70
CA LYS A 168 9.02 -20.33 0.69
C LYS A 168 7.72 -19.52 0.75
N ALA A 169 7.37 -18.78 -0.31
CA ALA A 169 6.13 -18.02 -0.38
C ALA A 169 4.86 -18.88 -0.34
N PHE A 170 4.97 -20.18 -0.56
CA PHE A 170 3.83 -21.10 -0.58
C PHE A 170 3.68 -21.95 0.70
N ASN A 171 4.63 -21.85 1.66
CA ASN A 171 4.67 -22.80 2.80
C ASN A 171 3.46 -22.69 3.73
N ASP A 172 2.93 -21.46 3.91
CA ASP A 172 1.82 -21.18 4.84
C ASP A 172 0.48 -21.03 4.11
N ILE A 173 0.38 -21.53 2.88
CA ILE A 173 -0.84 -21.46 2.09
C ILE A 173 -1.54 -22.83 2.13
N PRO A 174 -2.76 -22.92 2.71
CA PRO A 174 -3.49 -24.18 2.88
C PRO A 174 -4.19 -24.63 1.58
N LEU A 175 -3.58 -24.35 0.43
CA LEU A 175 -4.12 -24.69 -0.90
C LEU A 175 -3.08 -25.46 -1.72
N HIS A 176 -3.54 -26.28 -2.66
CA HIS A 176 -2.64 -27.00 -3.54
C HIS A 176 -1.79 -26.05 -4.38
N LYS A 177 -0.46 -26.30 -4.45
CA LYS A 177 0.53 -25.40 -5.08
C LYS A 177 0.22 -25.10 -6.54
N ASP A 178 -0.31 -26.04 -7.31
CA ASP A 178 -0.64 -25.82 -8.73
C ASP A 178 -1.89 -24.96 -8.91
N TYR A 179 -2.86 -25.08 -8.00
CA TYR A 179 -4.03 -24.21 -8.00
C TYR A 179 -3.63 -22.76 -7.73
N ILE A 180 -2.85 -22.53 -6.68
CA ILE A 180 -2.44 -21.16 -6.31
C ILE A 180 -1.52 -20.55 -7.37
N ARG A 181 -0.66 -21.33 -8.04
CA ARG A 181 0.15 -20.86 -9.17
C ARG A 181 -0.71 -20.41 -10.36
N LYS A 182 -1.73 -21.18 -10.71
CA LYS A 182 -2.69 -20.79 -11.77
C LYS A 182 -3.42 -19.51 -11.41
N LEU A 183 -3.90 -19.41 -10.17
CA LEU A 183 -4.58 -18.22 -9.68
C LEU A 183 -3.65 -16.99 -9.66
N PHE A 184 -2.37 -17.16 -9.28
CA PHE A 184 -1.37 -16.11 -9.33
C PHE A 184 -1.18 -15.58 -10.77
N ILE A 185 -1.08 -16.49 -11.75
CA ILE A 185 -0.97 -16.11 -13.18
C ILE A 185 -2.23 -15.39 -13.64
N GLN A 186 -3.40 -15.88 -13.26
CA GLN A 186 -4.67 -15.25 -13.62
C GLN A 186 -4.76 -13.81 -13.11
N GLN A 187 -4.31 -13.54 -11.88
CA GLN A 187 -4.42 -12.23 -11.25
C GLN A 187 -3.25 -11.27 -11.57
N THR A 188 -2.06 -11.79 -11.85
CA THR A 188 -0.85 -10.97 -12.08
C THR A 188 -0.35 -10.98 -13.52
N GLY A 189 -0.85 -11.87 -14.36
CA GLY A 189 -0.38 -12.11 -15.72
C GLY A 189 0.99 -12.81 -15.79
N LYS A 190 1.59 -13.24 -14.66
CA LYS A 190 2.94 -13.79 -14.58
C LYS A 190 3.02 -14.97 -13.64
N THR A 191 3.97 -15.88 -13.86
CA THR A 191 4.32 -16.86 -12.83
C THR A 191 4.99 -16.16 -11.64
N PRO A 192 4.92 -16.74 -10.42
CA PRO A 192 5.60 -16.17 -9.25
C PRO A 192 7.11 -15.96 -9.47
N LEU A 193 7.77 -16.88 -10.19
CA LEU A 193 9.19 -16.75 -10.51
C LEU A 193 9.45 -15.60 -11.51
N GLN A 194 8.62 -15.45 -12.53
CA GLN A 194 8.72 -14.32 -13.46
C GLN A 194 8.48 -12.98 -12.72
N TYR A 195 7.52 -12.95 -11.80
CA TYR A 195 7.25 -11.77 -10.97
C TYR A 195 8.46 -11.39 -10.11
N LEU A 196 9.08 -12.36 -9.41
CA LEU A 196 10.32 -12.15 -8.64
C LEU A 196 11.45 -11.66 -9.54
N THR A 197 11.71 -12.34 -10.67
CA THR A 197 12.78 -12.01 -11.61
C THR A 197 12.63 -10.58 -12.12
N GLN A 198 11.44 -10.20 -12.54
CA GLN A 198 11.18 -8.85 -13.05
C GLN A 198 11.44 -7.77 -11.99
N ASN A 199 10.98 -7.97 -10.75
CA ASN A 199 11.22 -6.99 -9.68
C ASN A 199 12.72 -6.88 -9.34
N ARG A 200 13.46 -7.99 -9.33
CA ARG A 200 14.92 -7.99 -9.20
C ARG A 200 15.60 -7.22 -10.33
N MET A 201 15.14 -7.39 -11.57
CA MET A 201 15.69 -6.68 -12.73
C MET A 201 15.39 -5.19 -12.72
N ILE A 202 14.20 -4.78 -12.25
CA ILE A 202 13.86 -3.37 -12.03
C ILE A 202 14.78 -2.76 -10.97
N CYS A 203 15.01 -3.44 -9.86
CA CYS A 203 15.96 -3.02 -8.82
C CYS A 203 17.38 -2.88 -9.39
N ALA A 204 17.88 -3.87 -10.11
CA ALA A 204 19.19 -3.85 -10.74
C ALA A 204 19.36 -2.66 -11.69
N LYS A 205 18.35 -2.37 -12.52
CA LYS A 205 18.36 -1.24 -13.43
C LYS A 205 18.45 0.11 -12.71
N GLN A 206 17.76 0.26 -11.55
CA GLN A 206 17.87 1.46 -10.74
C GLN A 206 19.26 1.61 -10.09
N LEU A 207 19.82 0.53 -9.56
CA LEU A 207 21.17 0.55 -9.00
C LEU A 207 22.22 0.89 -10.07
N LEU A 208 22.10 0.32 -11.28
CA LEU A 208 22.96 0.65 -12.43
C LEU A 208 22.84 2.12 -12.82
N LYS A 209 21.63 2.70 -12.81
CA LYS A 209 21.40 4.11 -13.13
C LYS A 209 22.13 5.05 -12.17
N ASN A 210 22.22 4.68 -10.90
CA ASN A 210 22.87 5.47 -9.86
C ASN A 210 24.34 5.06 -9.62
N GLN A 211 24.92 4.22 -10.47
CA GLN A 211 26.25 3.62 -10.28
C GLN A 211 27.37 4.68 -10.26
N SER A 212 27.28 5.76 -11.05
CA SER A 212 28.25 6.84 -11.05
C SER A 212 28.39 7.57 -9.71
N GLU A 213 27.30 7.63 -8.94
CA GLU A 213 27.27 8.27 -7.62
C GLU A 213 27.59 7.26 -6.50
N SER A 214 27.10 6.03 -6.62
CA SER A 214 27.25 4.99 -5.60
C SER A 214 28.59 4.25 -5.64
N HIS A 215 29.33 4.34 -6.76
CA HIS A 215 30.58 3.61 -7.04
C HIS A 215 30.49 2.08 -6.89
N LEU A 216 29.28 1.53 -6.92
CA LEU A 216 29.05 0.08 -6.80
C LEU A 216 29.63 -0.68 -8.02
N THR A 217 30.27 -1.80 -7.76
CA THR A 217 30.68 -2.72 -8.81
C THR A 217 29.48 -3.49 -9.37
N LEU A 218 29.58 -4.00 -10.59
CA LEU A 218 28.54 -4.82 -11.20
C LEU A 218 28.22 -6.10 -10.39
N LYS A 219 29.20 -6.63 -9.63
CA LYS A 219 29.01 -7.78 -8.74
C LYS A 219 28.18 -7.39 -7.52
N GLU A 220 28.46 -6.23 -6.92
CA GLU A 220 27.67 -5.71 -5.79
C GLU A 220 26.25 -5.40 -6.21
N ILE A 221 26.05 -4.80 -7.38
CA ILE A 221 24.72 -4.56 -7.95
C ILE A 221 23.95 -5.87 -8.15
N ALA A 222 24.61 -6.91 -8.69
CA ALA A 222 24.00 -8.23 -8.82
C ALA A 222 23.56 -8.77 -7.46
N TYR A 223 24.44 -8.72 -6.46
CA TYR A 223 24.16 -9.20 -5.11
C TYR A 223 23.02 -8.45 -4.44
N MET A 224 23.04 -7.11 -4.47
CA MET A 224 21.98 -6.25 -3.92
C MET A 224 20.63 -6.44 -4.64
N SER A 225 20.66 -6.92 -5.87
CA SER A 225 19.47 -7.25 -6.66
C SER A 225 18.99 -8.70 -6.44
N GLY A 226 19.58 -9.43 -5.49
CA GLY A 226 19.18 -10.79 -5.14
C GLY A 226 19.83 -11.90 -5.97
N TYR A 227 21.04 -11.67 -6.52
CA TYR A 227 21.78 -12.67 -7.29
C TYR A 227 23.18 -12.94 -6.70
N SER A 228 23.42 -14.16 -6.24
CA SER A 228 24.74 -14.57 -5.76
C SER A 228 25.74 -14.81 -6.90
N ASP A 229 25.26 -15.17 -8.10
CA ASP A 229 26.09 -15.41 -9.30
C ASP A 229 25.94 -14.25 -10.29
N TYR A 230 27.04 -13.51 -10.50
CA TYR A 230 27.10 -12.40 -11.46
C TYR A 230 26.88 -12.85 -12.92
N TYR A 231 27.38 -14.01 -13.31
CA TYR A 231 27.24 -14.48 -14.69
C TYR A 231 25.80 -14.86 -15.00
N TYR A 232 25.12 -15.49 -14.03
CA TYR A 232 23.70 -15.77 -14.13
C TYR A 232 22.89 -14.46 -14.17
N PHE A 233 23.16 -13.52 -13.27
CA PHE A 233 22.57 -12.19 -13.29
C PHE A 233 22.71 -11.51 -14.64
N SER A 234 23.93 -11.49 -15.21
CA SER A 234 24.20 -10.84 -16.49
C SER A 234 23.41 -11.44 -17.66
N ARG A 235 23.21 -12.77 -17.64
CA ARG A 235 22.37 -13.46 -18.64
C ARG A 235 20.91 -13.09 -18.49
N VAL A 236 20.37 -13.09 -17.27
CA VAL A 236 18.98 -12.71 -16.99
C VAL A 236 18.74 -11.25 -17.37
N PHE A 237 19.65 -10.36 -17.00
CA PHE A 237 19.56 -8.94 -17.36
C PHE A 237 19.55 -8.73 -18.88
N LYS A 238 20.43 -9.44 -19.61
CA LYS A 238 20.45 -9.37 -21.08
C LYS A 238 19.16 -9.93 -21.69
N GLN A 239 18.59 -10.97 -21.13
CA GLN A 239 17.32 -11.53 -21.57
C GLN A 239 16.18 -10.54 -21.39
N GLU A 240 16.14 -9.81 -20.28
CA GLU A 240 15.07 -8.86 -19.94
C GLU A 240 15.20 -7.53 -20.72
N PHE A 241 16.42 -7.01 -20.89
CA PHE A 241 16.65 -5.68 -21.45
C PHE A 241 17.35 -5.67 -22.81
N GLY A 242 17.67 -6.82 -23.38
CA GLY A 242 18.32 -6.98 -24.69
C GLY A 242 19.84 -6.77 -24.70
N ILE A 243 20.43 -6.13 -23.69
CA ILE A 243 21.87 -5.82 -23.59
C ILE A 243 22.41 -6.21 -22.20
N SER A 244 23.73 -6.47 -22.11
CA SER A 244 24.35 -6.81 -20.83
C SER A 244 24.36 -5.62 -19.85
N PRO A 245 24.48 -5.86 -18.52
CA PRO A 245 24.59 -4.79 -17.53
C PRO A 245 25.73 -3.81 -17.83
N LYS A 246 26.90 -4.33 -18.27
CA LYS A 246 28.04 -3.50 -18.66
C LYS A 246 27.73 -2.62 -19.88
N ALA A 247 27.21 -3.22 -20.97
CA ALA A 247 26.86 -2.47 -22.16
C ALA A 247 25.76 -1.42 -21.87
N TRP A 248 24.81 -1.74 -20.95
CA TRP A 248 23.79 -0.79 -20.52
C TRP A 248 24.43 0.42 -19.82
N LEU A 249 25.39 0.19 -18.94
CA LEU A 249 26.11 1.23 -18.21
C LEU A 249 26.90 2.14 -19.17
N ASP A 250 27.62 1.56 -20.14
CA ASP A 250 28.36 2.29 -21.15
C ASP A 250 27.46 3.23 -21.97
N THR A 251 26.19 2.80 -22.23
CA THR A 251 25.21 3.66 -22.93
C THR A 251 24.69 4.82 -22.07
N GLN A 252 24.72 4.72 -20.74
CA GLN A 252 24.34 5.84 -19.87
C GLN A 252 25.45 6.88 -19.76
N ILE A 253 26.71 6.46 -19.68
CA ILE A 253 27.87 7.34 -19.63
C ILE A 253 27.97 8.18 -20.92
N SER A 254 27.71 7.58 -22.08
CA SER A 254 27.74 8.30 -23.38
C SER A 254 26.55 9.28 -23.55
N LYS A 255 25.51 9.21 -22.74
CA LYS A 255 24.35 10.13 -22.78
C LYS A 255 24.45 11.29 -21.78
N SER A 256 25.38 11.26 -20.83
CA SER A 256 25.67 12.41 -19.97
C SER A 256 26.41 13.47 -20.79
N PRO A 257 25.89 14.72 -20.92
CA PRO A 257 26.62 15.77 -21.61
C PRO A 257 27.90 16.05 -20.84
N SER A 258 29.05 15.82 -21.47
CA SER A 258 30.36 16.26 -21.00
C SER A 258 30.31 17.76 -20.75
N GLY A 259 30.26 18.15 -19.46
CA GLY A 259 30.45 19.53 -19.07
C GLY A 259 31.83 20.00 -19.53
N THR A 260 31.85 20.73 -20.62
CA THR A 260 33.03 21.44 -21.11
C THR A 260 33.38 22.51 -20.06
N ILE A 261 34.32 22.20 -19.17
CA ILE A 261 35.00 23.22 -18.38
C ILE A 261 35.91 23.95 -19.35
N THR A 262 35.42 25.04 -19.94
CA THR A 262 36.28 26.04 -20.55
C THR A 262 37.06 26.71 -19.43
N ARG A 263 38.34 26.34 -19.28
CA ARG A 263 39.29 27.17 -18.57
C ARG A 263 39.51 28.44 -19.40
N ASP A 264 38.89 29.54 -18.98
CA ASP A 264 39.35 30.86 -19.38
C ASP A 264 40.73 31.10 -18.74
N MET A 265 41.76 30.91 -19.54
CA MET A 265 43.05 31.53 -19.34
C MET A 265 43.00 32.89 -20.04
N SER A 266 42.85 33.95 -19.28
CA SER A 266 43.25 35.27 -19.69
C SER A 266 44.06 35.88 -18.56
N ASP A 267 45.37 35.64 -18.65
CA ASP A 267 46.40 36.55 -18.14
C ASP A 267 46.36 37.84 -18.96
N THR A 268 46.28 38.95 -18.30
CA THR A 268 47.18 40.13 -18.33
C THR A 268 46.54 41.25 -17.55
#